data_3f2cffc54e8a30cbba22f35c11d76e3f
#
_entry.id   3f2cffc54e8a30cbba22f35c11d76e3f
#
_cell.length_a   1.000
_cell.length_b   1.000
_cell.length_c   1.000
_cell.angle_alpha   90.00
_cell.angle_beta   90.00
_cell.angle_gamma   90.00
#
_symmetry.space_group_name_H-M   'P 1'
#
loop_
_entity.id
_entity.type
_entity.pdbx_description
1 polymer ?
#
loop_
_entity_poly.entity_id
_entity_poly.type
_entity_poly.pdbx_seq_one_letter_code
_entity_poly.pdbx_strand_id
1 'polypeptide(L)'
;MFVVGTSWAAQSASPKSAWDGIYTDLQADRGEREYGRTCAHCHGLALEGDGAHEIPTLVSDPFIRRWRGKPVQALFDSLMRSMPADDLGSLTPRATADLIAYLLRANGAPAGETPLPSEREALATIVIDQKAW
;
A
#
# COMPACT_ATOMS: atom_id res chain seq x y z
N MET A 1 -6.73 8.79 -53.23
CA MET A 1 -6.34 7.77 -52.25
C MET A 1 -5.98 8.49 -50.95
N PHE A 2 -6.94 8.57 -50.00
CA PHE A 2 -6.73 9.27 -48.75
C PHE A 2 -6.24 8.26 -47.71
N VAL A 3 -5.01 8.45 -47.25
CA VAL A 3 -4.47 7.68 -46.11
C VAL A 3 -5.03 8.33 -44.86
N VAL A 4 -6.02 7.69 -44.23
CA VAL A 4 -6.49 8.09 -42.93
C VAL A 4 -5.45 7.58 -41.94
N GLY A 5 -4.56 8.47 -41.53
CA GLY A 5 -3.65 8.21 -40.43
C GLY A 5 -4.45 8.07 -39.13
N THR A 6 -4.60 6.85 -38.62
CA THR A 6 -5.11 6.63 -37.28
C THR A 6 -4.06 7.13 -36.31
N SER A 7 -4.24 8.35 -35.81
CA SER A 7 -3.47 8.87 -34.70
C SER A 7 -3.87 8.09 -33.44
N TRP A 8 -3.01 7.19 -33.03
CA TRP A 8 -3.11 6.56 -31.71
C TRP A 8 -2.67 7.60 -30.71
N ALA A 9 -3.61 8.37 -30.22
CA ALA A 9 -3.34 9.16 -29.03
C ALA A 9 -3.04 8.20 -27.90
N ALA A 10 -1.81 8.20 -27.42
CA ALA A 10 -1.46 7.49 -26.18
C ALA A 10 -2.35 8.06 -25.08
N GLN A 11 -3.36 7.31 -24.69
CA GLN A 11 -4.14 7.66 -23.51
C GLN A 11 -3.21 7.46 -22.32
N SER A 12 -2.77 8.57 -21.73
CA SER A 12 -2.16 8.50 -20.41
C SER A 12 -3.20 7.91 -19.47
N ALA A 13 -2.96 6.67 -19.01
CA ALA A 13 -3.83 6.04 -18.04
C ALA A 13 -3.90 6.93 -16.80
N SER A 14 -5.12 7.29 -16.37
CA SER A 14 -5.32 7.95 -15.10
C SER A 14 -4.70 7.10 -14.00
N PRO A 15 -4.03 7.71 -12.98
CA PRO A 15 -3.49 6.94 -11.86
C PRO A 15 -4.59 6.09 -11.23
N LYS A 16 -4.25 4.84 -10.91
CA LYS A 16 -5.16 3.99 -10.15
C LYS A 16 -5.23 4.50 -8.72
N SER A 17 -6.41 4.36 -8.11
CA SER A 17 -6.57 4.57 -6.68
C SER A 17 -6.27 3.27 -5.93
N ALA A 18 -5.71 3.37 -4.74
CA ALA A 18 -5.56 2.24 -3.84
C ALA A 18 -6.93 1.62 -3.45
N TRP A 19 -8.03 2.33 -3.68
CA TRP A 19 -9.39 1.84 -3.47
C TRP A 19 -10.02 1.19 -4.71
N ASP A 20 -9.25 0.97 -5.77
CA ASP A 20 -9.73 0.36 -7.02
C ASP A 20 -9.52 -1.16 -7.09
N GLY A 21 -9.32 -1.83 -5.94
CA GLY A 21 -9.13 -3.28 -5.93
C GLY A 21 -7.74 -3.69 -6.43
N ILE A 22 -6.71 -3.08 -5.90
CA ILE A 22 -5.32 -3.21 -6.39
C ILE A 22 -4.51 -4.32 -5.72
N TYR A 23 -5.13 -5.10 -4.84
CA TYR A 23 -4.51 -6.23 -4.15
C TYR A 23 -5.51 -7.38 -4.05
N THR A 24 -5.06 -8.59 -3.74
CA THR A 24 -5.94 -9.73 -3.51
C THR A 24 -6.09 -10.01 -2.02
N ASP A 25 -7.20 -10.65 -1.62
CA ASP A 25 -7.40 -11.11 -0.24
C ASP A 25 -6.30 -12.08 0.20
N LEU A 26 -5.89 -12.99 -0.66
CA LEU A 26 -4.79 -13.92 -0.35
C LEU A 26 -3.50 -13.18 -0.04
N GLN A 27 -3.20 -12.14 -0.79
CA GLN A 27 -2.04 -11.30 -0.55
C GLN A 27 -2.16 -10.57 0.79
N ALA A 28 -3.31 -10.00 1.11
CA ALA A 28 -3.55 -9.34 2.38
C ALA A 28 -3.47 -10.31 3.56
N ASP A 29 -3.92 -11.56 3.39
CA ASP A 29 -3.78 -12.61 4.40
C ASP A 29 -2.30 -12.92 4.70
N ARG A 30 -1.46 -12.98 3.65
CA ARG A 30 -0.01 -13.13 3.84
C ARG A 30 0.57 -11.94 4.59
N GLY A 31 0.14 -10.75 4.24
CA GLY A 31 0.55 -9.51 4.91
C GLY A 31 0.15 -9.49 6.38
N GLU A 32 -1.04 -9.98 6.70
CA GLU A 32 -1.51 -10.08 8.08
C GLU A 32 -0.61 -11.00 8.92
N ARG A 33 -0.23 -12.13 8.37
CA ARG A 33 0.70 -13.06 9.03
C ARG A 33 2.07 -12.41 9.23
N GLU A 34 2.58 -11.74 8.21
CA GLU A 34 3.86 -11.01 8.32
C GLU A 34 3.78 -9.90 9.37
N TYR A 35 2.69 -9.15 9.37
CA TYR A 35 2.45 -8.10 10.37
C TYR A 35 2.48 -8.67 11.79
N GLY A 36 1.82 -9.80 12.01
CA GLY A 36 1.79 -10.45 13.32
C GLY A 36 3.17 -10.86 13.82
N ARG A 37 4.06 -11.25 12.90
CA ARG A 37 5.42 -11.70 13.25
C ARG A 37 6.39 -10.54 13.46
N THR A 38 6.28 -9.45 12.70
CA THR A 38 7.33 -8.44 12.62
C THR A 38 6.90 -7.03 13.04
N CYS A 39 5.62 -6.75 13.14
CA CYS A 39 5.12 -5.39 13.35
C CYS A 39 4.28 -5.24 14.62
N ALA A 40 3.48 -6.26 14.93
CA ALA A 40 2.46 -6.17 15.99
C ALA A 40 3.03 -5.93 17.38
N HIS A 41 4.24 -6.38 17.66
CA HIS A 41 4.85 -6.19 18.99
C HIS A 41 5.08 -4.70 19.32
N CYS A 42 5.22 -3.83 18.32
CA CYS A 42 5.31 -2.39 18.49
C CYS A 42 4.00 -1.69 18.14
N HIS A 43 3.42 -2.00 16.97
CA HIS A 43 2.24 -1.31 16.46
C HIS A 43 0.91 -1.83 17.00
N GLY A 44 0.90 -2.96 17.71
CA GLY A 44 -0.30 -3.57 18.28
C GLY A 44 -1.01 -4.53 17.34
N LEU A 45 -1.72 -5.50 17.89
CA LEU A 45 -2.49 -6.48 17.10
C LEU A 45 -3.65 -5.84 16.33
N ALA A 46 -4.21 -4.76 16.85
CA ALA A 46 -5.27 -3.99 16.19
C ALA A 46 -4.73 -2.76 15.43
N LEU A 47 -3.42 -2.70 15.16
CA LEU A 47 -2.75 -1.60 14.47
C LEU A 47 -2.88 -0.25 15.20
N GLU A 48 -3.18 -0.28 16.49
CA GLU A 48 -3.50 0.90 17.29
C GLU A 48 -2.29 1.79 17.61
N GLY A 49 -1.08 1.25 17.49
CA GLY A 49 0.12 1.97 17.88
C GLY A 49 0.26 2.15 19.38
N ASP A 50 1.18 3.01 19.79
CA ASP A 50 1.42 3.36 21.18
C ASP A 50 1.91 4.81 21.25
N GLY A 51 1.00 5.73 21.57
CA GLY A 51 1.30 7.15 21.61
C GLY A 51 2.33 7.53 22.68
N ALA A 52 2.41 6.77 23.80
CA ALA A 52 3.39 7.01 24.86
C ALA A 52 4.83 6.75 24.40
N HIS A 53 5.02 5.87 23.42
CA HIS A 53 6.31 5.53 22.83
C HIS A 53 6.48 6.07 21.41
N GLU A 54 5.63 7.01 20.99
CA GLU A 54 5.66 7.63 19.66
C GLU A 54 5.52 6.63 18.50
N ILE A 55 4.82 5.51 18.75
CA ILE A 55 4.54 4.52 17.72
C ILE A 55 3.19 4.86 17.07
N PRO A 56 3.19 5.20 15.77
CA PRO A 56 1.95 5.64 15.12
C PRO A 56 0.95 4.51 14.97
N THR A 57 -0.33 4.87 15.03
CA THR A 57 -1.41 3.97 14.61
C THR A 57 -1.34 3.79 13.08
N LEU A 58 -1.63 2.59 12.62
CA LEU A 58 -1.59 2.23 11.20
C LEU A 58 -2.99 2.05 10.61
N VAL A 59 -4.03 2.50 11.32
CA VAL A 59 -5.42 2.47 10.86
C VAL A 59 -6.10 3.81 11.09
N SER A 60 -7.24 3.99 10.42
CA SER A 60 -8.15 5.11 10.61
C SER A 60 -7.55 6.46 10.19
N ASP A 61 -8.15 7.54 10.66
CA ASP A 61 -7.82 8.90 10.21
C ASP A 61 -6.34 9.27 10.30
N PRO A 62 -5.58 8.91 11.37
CA PRO A 62 -4.18 9.28 11.43
C PRO A 62 -3.35 8.65 10.30
N PHE A 63 -3.62 7.40 9.95
CA PHE A 63 -2.95 6.73 8.85
C PHE A 63 -3.36 7.33 7.51
N ILE A 64 -4.65 7.50 7.29
CA ILE A 64 -5.17 8.04 6.02
C ILE A 64 -4.67 9.47 5.80
N ARG A 65 -4.68 10.33 6.81
CA ARG A 65 -4.20 11.72 6.68
C ARG A 65 -2.71 11.78 6.33
N ARG A 66 -1.92 10.84 6.87
CA ARG A 66 -0.48 10.80 6.58
C ARG A 66 -0.19 10.42 5.13
N TRP A 67 -0.96 9.50 4.58
CA TRP A 67 -0.66 8.90 3.28
C TRP A 67 -1.55 9.37 2.14
N ARG A 68 -2.67 10.04 2.44
CA ARG A 68 -3.60 10.53 1.42
C ARG A 68 -2.90 11.39 0.37
N GLY A 69 -3.17 11.11 -0.90
CA GLY A 69 -2.62 11.83 -2.03
C GLY A 69 -1.21 11.41 -2.42
N LYS A 70 -0.58 10.54 -1.65
CA LYS A 70 0.76 10.02 -1.95
C LYS A 70 0.66 8.73 -2.78
N PRO A 71 1.64 8.43 -3.63
CA PRO A 71 1.68 7.14 -4.31
C PRO A 71 1.96 6.01 -3.30
N VAL A 72 1.46 4.81 -3.61
CA VAL A 72 1.75 3.62 -2.80
C VAL A 72 3.26 3.39 -2.69
N GLN A 73 4.02 3.78 -3.71
CA GLN A 73 5.48 3.76 -3.68
C GLN A 73 6.05 4.47 -2.45
N ALA A 74 5.47 5.61 -2.03
CA ALA A 74 5.98 6.36 -0.87
C ALA A 74 5.83 5.54 0.42
N LEU A 75 4.73 4.83 0.59
CA LEU A 75 4.53 3.92 1.71
C LEU A 75 5.49 2.72 1.63
N PHE A 76 5.64 2.15 0.44
CA PHE A 76 6.59 1.06 0.19
C PHE A 76 8.02 1.45 0.58
N ASP A 77 8.48 2.61 0.12
CA ASP A 77 9.83 3.11 0.43
C ASP A 77 10.00 3.37 1.93
N SER A 78 8.99 3.90 2.59
CA SER A 78 9.02 4.13 4.04
C SER A 78 9.19 2.82 4.81
N LEU A 79 8.45 1.77 4.46
CA LEU A 79 8.56 0.45 5.08
C LEU A 79 9.93 -0.17 4.83
N MET A 80 10.41 -0.13 3.59
CA MET A 80 11.70 -0.72 3.22
C MET A 80 12.89 -0.06 3.93
N ARG A 81 12.81 1.26 4.18
CA ARG A 81 13.91 2.02 4.81
C ARG A 81 13.90 1.96 6.33
N SER A 82 12.73 1.94 6.93
CA SER A 82 12.60 2.24 8.36
C SER A 82 11.92 1.16 9.18
N MET A 83 11.38 0.12 8.54
CA MET A 83 10.65 -0.95 9.25
C MET A 83 11.15 -2.34 8.86
N PRO A 84 11.10 -3.30 9.78
CA PRO A 84 10.89 -3.10 11.20
C PRO A 84 12.08 -2.38 11.84
N ALA A 85 11.79 -1.48 12.78
CA ALA A 85 12.82 -0.60 13.37
C ALA A 85 13.91 -1.35 14.13
N ASP A 86 13.60 -2.54 14.61
CA ASP A 86 14.53 -3.42 15.34
C ASP A 86 15.30 -4.39 14.43
N ASP A 87 15.01 -4.40 13.13
CA ASP A 87 15.68 -5.26 12.16
C ASP A 87 15.63 -4.65 10.75
N LEU A 88 16.30 -3.51 10.58
CA LEU A 88 16.31 -2.76 9.34
C LEU A 88 16.89 -3.59 8.20
N GLY A 89 16.25 -3.53 7.04
CA GLY A 89 16.68 -4.25 5.84
C GLY A 89 16.24 -5.71 5.77
N SER A 90 15.45 -6.19 6.74
CA SER A 90 14.98 -7.57 6.76
C SER A 90 13.76 -7.83 5.84
N LEU A 91 13.03 -6.79 5.44
CA LEU A 91 11.87 -6.93 4.58
C LEU A 91 12.28 -7.11 3.12
N THR A 92 11.71 -8.14 2.48
CA THR A 92 11.81 -8.29 1.02
C THR A 92 10.78 -7.39 0.34
N PRO A 93 10.99 -7.02 -0.95
CA PRO A 93 9.96 -6.28 -1.69
C PRO A 93 8.60 -6.97 -1.72
N ARG A 94 8.58 -8.30 -1.87
CA ARG A 94 7.34 -9.07 -1.87
C ARG A 94 6.63 -9.01 -0.52
N ALA A 95 7.35 -9.22 0.58
CA ALA A 95 6.77 -9.13 1.91
C ALA A 95 6.23 -7.73 2.19
N THR A 96 6.92 -6.70 1.72
CA THR A 96 6.48 -5.30 1.85
C THR A 96 5.18 -5.06 1.09
N ALA A 97 5.06 -5.56 -0.15
CA ALA A 97 3.81 -5.46 -0.91
C ALA A 97 2.67 -6.19 -0.20
N ASP A 98 2.93 -7.37 0.35
CA ASP A 98 1.94 -8.12 1.13
C ASP A 98 1.48 -7.33 2.37
N LEU A 99 2.43 -6.73 3.09
CA LEU A 99 2.12 -5.87 4.24
C LEU A 99 1.25 -4.67 3.85
N ILE A 100 1.57 -4.01 2.74
CA ILE A 100 0.77 -2.89 2.25
C ILE A 100 -0.64 -3.34 1.92
N ALA A 101 -0.82 -4.50 1.28
CA ALA A 101 -2.14 -5.06 1.01
C ALA A 101 -2.95 -5.24 2.29
N TYR A 102 -2.31 -5.75 3.34
CA TYR A 102 -2.95 -5.88 4.64
C TYR A 102 -3.31 -4.52 5.25
N LEU A 103 -2.40 -3.55 5.21
CA LEU A 103 -2.68 -2.20 5.73
C LEU A 103 -3.83 -1.53 4.98
N LEU A 104 -3.88 -1.68 3.66
CA LEU A 104 -4.97 -1.14 2.85
C LEU A 104 -6.30 -1.80 3.21
N ARG A 105 -6.33 -3.13 3.38
CA ARG A 105 -7.52 -3.85 3.81
C ARG A 105 -7.99 -3.40 5.19
N ALA A 106 -7.07 -3.25 6.12
CA ALA A 106 -7.38 -2.78 7.47
C ALA A 106 -7.95 -1.37 7.49
N ASN A 107 -7.65 -0.56 6.48
CA ASN A 107 -8.16 0.80 6.31
C ASN A 107 -9.38 0.88 5.39
N GLY A 108 -9.96 -0.25 5.01
CA GLY A 108 -11.21 -0.29 4.26
C GLY A 108 -11.09 -0.29 2.75
N ALA A 109 -9.89 -0.34 2.20
CA ALA A 109 -9.72 -0.46 0.75
C ALA A 109 -10.19 -1.85 0.28
N PRO A 110 -10.99 -1.94 -0.80
CA PRO A 110 -11.48 -3.22 -1.28
C PRO A 110 -10.40 -4.04 -1.97
N ALA A 111 -10.49 -5.36 -1.86
CA ALA A 111 -9.65 -6.27 -2.63
C ALA A 111 -10.13 -6.35 -4.07
N GLY A 112 -9.23 -6.78 -4.95
CA GLY A 112 -9.49 -7.07 -6.33
C GLY A 112 -8.96 -8.44 -6.72
N GLU A 113 -8.73 -8.65 -8.01
CA GLU A 113 -8.33 -9.94 -8.55
C GLU A 113 -6.85 -10.03 -8.92
N THR A 114 -6.15 -8.91 -8.87
CA THR A 114 -4.73 -8.84 -9.21
C THR A 114 -3.93 -8.47 -7.98
N PRO A 115 -2.86 -9.19 -7.66
CA PRO A 115 -2.02 -8.84 -6.52
C PRO A 115 -1.30 -7.51 -6.73
N LEU A 116 -1.04 -6.80 -5.64
CA LEU A 116 -0.24 -5.60 -5.65
C LEU A 116 1.19 -5.96 -6.05
N PRO A 117 1.75 -5.27 -7.07
CA PRO A 117 3.12 -5.52 -7.48
C PRO A 117 4.12 -5.06 -6.43
N SER A 118 5.36 -5.54 -6.54
CA SER A 118 6.46 -5.17 -5.67
C SER A 118 7.51 -4.29 -6.35
N GLU A 119 7.26 -3.88 -7.58
CA GLU A 119 8.11 -2.99 -8.35
C GLU A 119 7.74 -1.53 -8.08
N ARG A 120 8.74 -0.72 -7.70
CA ARG A 120 8.53 0.69 -7.33
C ARG A 120 7.86 1.49 -8.43
N GLU A 121 8.23 1.24 -9.68
CA GLU A 121 7.68 1.96 -10.84
C GLU A 121 6.16 1.72 -10.99
N ALA A 122 5.73 0.50 -10.77
CA ALA A 122 4.30 0.16 -10.80
C ALA A 122 3.56 0.79 -9.60
N LEU A 123 4.17 0.78 -8.42
CA LEU A 123 3.57 1.35 -7.21
C LEU A 123 3.48 2.88 -7.29
N ALA A 124 4.33 3.53 -8.08
CA ALA A 124 4.29 4.97 -8.30
C ALA A 124 3.04 5.42 -9.08
N THR A 125 2.38 4.51 -9.79
CA THR A 125 1.17 4.81 -10.56
C THR A 125 -0.14 4.64 -9.77
N ILE A 126 -0.05 4.22 -8.52
CA ILE A 126 -1.20 3.99 -7.65
C ILE A 126 -1.20 5.04 -6.56
N VAL A 127 -2.29 5.79 -6.45
CA VAL A 127 -2.42 6.87 -5.46
C VAL A 127 -3.26 6.40 -4.28
N ILE A 128 -2.79 6.69 -3.07
CA ILE A 128 -3.57 6.45 -1.86
C ILE A 128 -4.61 7.57 -1.77
N ASP A 129 -5.75 7.31 -2.38
CA ASP A 129 -6.86 8.25 -2.45
C ASP A 129 -8.14 7.52 -2.08
N GLN A 130 -8.65 7.84 -0.91
CA GLN A 130 -9.90 7.28 -0.43
C GLN A 130 -11.06 8.06 -1.04
N LYS A 131 -11.72 7.42 -1.98
CA LYS A 131 -12.92 7.99 -2.60
C LYS A 131 -14.10 7.79 -1.65
N ALA A 132 -14.50 8.85 -0.99
CA ALA A 132 -15.71 8.97 -0.18
C ALA A 132 -15.81 8.00 1.02
N TRP A 133 -15.96 8.62 2.15
CA TRP A 133 -16.48 8.00 3.35
C TRP A 133 -18.03 8.02 3.31
#